data_7d5209a7ee34fb2cccd59873b1722c78
#
_entry.id   7d5209a7ee34fb2cccd59873b1722c78
#
_cell.length_a   1.000
_cell.length_b   1.000
_cell.length_c   1.000
_cell.angle_alpha   90.00
_cell.angle_beta   90.00
_cell.angle_gamma   90.00
#
_symmetry.space_group_name_H-M   'P 1'
#
loop_
_entity.id
_entity.type
_entity.pdbx_description
1 polymer ?
#
loop_
_entity_poly.entity_id
_entity_poly.type
_entity_poly.pdbx_seq_one_letter_code
_entity_poly.pdbx_strand_id
1 'polypeptide(L)' 'MQQQAWSATRDRQYTHIKASYQRRGLSEGEAQERAVRTVNTTHARYDETKRLRARR' A
#
# COMPACT_ATOMS: atom_id res chain seq x y z
N MET A 1 -9.78 0.64 -11.61
CA MET A 1 -9.64 0.37 -11.22
C MET A 1 -9.47 -0.03 -10.37
N GLN A 2 -9.56 -0.37 -9.97
CA GLN A 2 -9.35 -0.50 -9.18
C GLN A 2 -9.31 -1.29 -8.15
N GLN A 3 -8.99 -1.42 -7.37
CA GLN A 3 -8.66 -2.10 -6.12
C GLN A 3 -9.84 -2.03 -5.20
N GLN A 4 -10.92 -2.59 -5.61
CA GLN A 4 -12.13 -2.51 -4.83
C GLN A 4 -12.05 -3.25 -3.50
N ALA A 5 -11.17 -4.25 -3.41
CA ALA A 5 -11.05 -5.02 -2.19
C ALA A 5 -10.36 -4.25 -1.07
N TRP A 6 -9.77 -3.12 -1.41
CA TRP A 6 -9.03 -2.35 -0.41
C TRP A 6 -9.96 -1.50 0.42
N SER A 7 -9.59 -1.32 1.70
CA SER A 7 -10.29 -0.38 2.55
C SER A 7 -9.96 1.06 2.12
N ALA A 8 -10.74 2.00 2.63
CA ALA A 8 -10.50 3.40 2.32
C ALA A 8 -9.12 3.84 2.76
N THR A 9 -8.68 3.33 3.91
CA THR A 9 -7.36 3.69 4.43
C THR A 9 -6.27 3.20 3.52
N ARG A 10 -6.36 1.96 3.07
CA ARG A 10 -5.34 1.41 2.19
C ARG A 10 -5.33 2.12 0.86
N ASP A 11 -6.50 2.45 0.35
CA ASP A 11 -6.60 3.16 -0.91
C ASP A 11 -5.96 4.53 -0.83
N ARG A 12 -6.18 5.22 0.26
CA ARG A 12 -5.59 6.54 0.48
C ARG A 12 -4.08 6.43 0.58
N GLN A 13 -3.60 5.43 1.27
CA GLN A 13 -2.17 5.20 1.39
C GLN A 13 -1.55 4.92 0.04
N TYR A 14 -2.22 4.13 -0.77
CA TYR A 14 -1.74 3.83 -2.11
C TYR A 14 -1.58 5.10 -2.93
N THR A 15 -2.60 5.95 -2.91
CA THR A 15 -2.57 7.19 -3.66
C THR A 15 -1.40 8.07 -3.23
N HIS A 16 -1.19 8.15 -1.93
CA HIS A 16 -0.11 8.98 -1.39
C HIS A 16 1.26 8.44 -1.81
N ILE A 17 1.45 7.14 -1.70
CA ILE A 17 2.73 6.54 -2.04
C ILE A 17 2.98 6.64 -3.54
N LYS A 18 1.95 6.44 -4.34
CA LYS A 18 2.09 6.57 -5.78
C LYS A 18 2.54 7.96 -6.17
N ALA A 19 1.92 8.97 -5.57
CA ALA A 19 2.31 10.36 -5.86
C ALA A 19 3.75 10.62 -5.45
N SER A 20 4.18 10.02 -4.36
CA SER A 20 5.55 10.18 -3.89
C SER A 20 6.55 9.63 -4.90
N TYR A 21 6.26 8.45 -5.44
CA TYR A 21 7.15 7.86 -6.44
C TYR A 21 7.16 8.68 -7.73
N GLN A 22 6.01 9.22 -8.11
CA GLN A 22 5.96 10.05 -9.31
C GLN A 22 6.81 11.30 -9.15
N ARG A 23 6.82 11.87 -7.97
CA ARG A 23 7.65 13.04 -7.72
C ARG A 23 9.13 12.71 -7.81
N ARG A 24 9.48 11.45 -7.57
CA ARG A 24 10.87 11.02 -7.70
C ARG A 24 11.28 10.76 -9.13
N GLY A 25 10.35 10.87 -10.06
CA GLY A 25 10.69 10.73 -11.46
C GLY A 25 10.25 9.42 -12.08
N LEU A 26 9.56 8.57 -11.35
CA LEU A 26 9.07 7.32 -11.91
C LEU A 26 7.88 7.58 -12.81
N SER A 27 7.73 6.75 -13.84
CA SER A 27 6.55 6.84 -14.69
C SER A 27 5.32 6.42 -13.90
N GLU A 28 4.16 6.72 -14.46
CA GLU A 28 2.92 6.37 -13.77
C GLU A 28 2.80 4.87 -13.56
N GLY A 29 3.17 4.09 -14.57
CA GLY A 29 3.08 2.64 -14.45
C GLY A 29 4.01 2.10 -13.39
N GLU A 30 5.23 2.60 -13.34
CA GLU A 30 6.19 2.16 -12.34
C GLU A 30 5.77 2.61 -10.96
N ALA A 31 5.29 3.83 -10.83
CA ALA A 31 4.85 4.33 -9.54
C ALA A 31 3.68 3.52 -9.03
N GLN A 32 2.78 3.15 -9.91
CA GLN A 32 1.62 2.36 -9.55
C GLN A 32 2.03 0.99 -9.05
N GLU A 33 2.92 0.34 -9.78
CA GLU A 33 3.35 -0.99 -9.42
C GLU A 33 4.06 -1.00 -8.07
N ARG A 34 4.95 -0.04 -7.86
CA ARG A 34 5.69 0.03 -6.61
C ARG A 34 4.78 0.40 -5.45
N ALA A 35 3.81 1.26 -5.69
CA ALA A 35 2.88 1.66 -4.65
C ALA A 35 2.03 0.48 -4.19
N VAL A 36 1.54 -0.31 -5.14
CA VAL A 36 0.76 -1.49 -4.80
C VAL A 36 1.58 -2.44 -3.94
N ARG A 37 2.80 -2.68 -4.35
CA ARG A 37 3.67 -3.59 -3.62
C ARG A 37 3.95 -3.09 -2.22
N THR A 38 4.23 -1.79 -2.10
CA THR A 38 4.54 -1.20 -0.81
C THR A 38 3.35 -1.28 0.13
N VAL A 39 2.17 -0.95 -0.37
CA VAL A 39 0.97 -0.97 0.45
C VAL A 39 0.67 -2.39 0.93
N ASN A 40 0.76 -3.35 0.03
CA ASN A 40 0.47 -4.73 0.39
C ASN A 40 1.46 -5.26 1.43
N THR A 41 2.72 -4.92 1.28
CA THR A 41 3.74 -5.35 2.23
C THR A 41 3.50 -4.73 3.59
N THR A 42 3.20 -3.44 3.62
CA THR A 42 2.96 -2.75 4.87
C THR A 42 1.77 -3.35 5.61
N HIS A 43 0.70 -3.60 4.91
CA HIS A 43 -0.50 -4.13 5.54
C HIS A 43 -0.33 -5.58 5.95
N ALA A 44 0.44 -6.34 5.21
CA ALA A 44 0.72 -7.72 5.60
C ALA A 44 1.47 -7.76 6.91
N ARG A 45 2.44 -6.86 7.07
CA ARG A 45 3.20 -6.78 8.32
C ARG A 45 2.32 -6.35 9.48
N TYR A 46 1.45 -5.39 9.21
CA TYR A 46 0.56 -4.90 10.24
C TYR A 46 -0.36 -6.01 10.72
N ASP A 47 -0.93 -6.75 9.80
CA ASP A 47 -1.82 -7.85 10.15
C ASP A 47 -1.09 -8.92 10.94
N GLU A 48 0.14 -9.20 10.55
CA GLU A 48 0.92 -10.21 11.23
C GLU A 48 1.20 -9.80 12.67
N THR A 49 1.60 -8.56 12.86
CA THR A 49 1.86 -8.05 14.20
C THR A 49 0.62 -8.09 15.06
N LYS A 50 -0.48 -7.69 14.49
CA LYS A 50 -1.75 -7.68 15.20
C LYS A 50 -2.16 -9.08 15.63
N ARG A 51 -1.93 -10.03 14.74
CA ARG A 51 -2.26 -11.43 15.02
C ARG A 51 -1.40 -11.97 16.16
N LEU A 52 -0.13 -11.63 16.15
CA LEU A 52 0.77 -12.08 17.21
C LEU A 52 0.38 -11.51 18.56
N ARG A 53 -0.03 -10.26 18.59
CA ARG A 53 -0.49 -9.66 19.83
C ARG A 53 -1.72 -10.35 20.36
N ALA A 54 -2.63 -10.67 19.47
CA ALA A 54 -3.88 -11.27 19.86
C ALA A 54 -3.69 -12.66 20.46
N ARG A 55 -2.59 -13.30 20.15
CA ARG A 55 -2.34 -14.64 20.63
C ARG A 55 -1.91 -14.68 22.08
N ARG A 56 -1.55 -13.57 22.65
CA ARG A 56 -1.15 -13.52 24.04
C ARG A 56 -2.32 -13.75 24.98
#